data_64374acbad18ef2bdf91926031adc58e
#
_entry.id   64374acbad18ef2bdf91926031adc58e
#
_cell.length_a   1.000
_cell.length_b   1.000
_cell.length_c   1.000
_cell.angle_alpha   90.00
_cell.angle_beta   90.00
_cell.angle_gamma   90.00
#
_symmetry.space_group_name_H-M   'P 1'
#
loop_
_entity.id
_entity.type
_entity.pdbx_description
1 polymer ?
#
loop_
_entity_poly.entity_id
_entity_poly.type
_entity_poly.pdbx_seq_one_letter_code
_entity_poly.pdbx_strand_id
1 'polypeptide(L)'
;MTKRFRNWALLSILISMVVVPAAKAQDRRIITEPVAPDTVCDRPVPSGKQDTTMLQDAIDQCPSGAAVYLGRGEFRSGPLEMKSGVTLWVGRGATLIAIPEPAAYDKGFGQCGHIAGKGDGCRPFIRFSKTRGGGIYGEGIIDGQGGAMIGGGAETWWQLARRAQVEGGNQNAPRLIQIDHAQDITFSGVTLRNSPNFHVAMNRVEGATFWGLTIDSPADARNTDGIDPGASHDVTITHSSIRTGDDNVAIKAGDNGSSSHISIIDNYFGWGHGMSIGSEVNSGVRDILVRNLTLDGTTSGLRIKSDVSRGGLVEGVAYEYVCLRGNRWPLAFDTKYDPRAQGTRIPVYRQIVLRHVHGDTGVLLMRGLDDGHKLDVTLEDVRFANSATWQVEHANVIADHSDVSPPLPRRATQPQLRRSEVCARAFRDSNR
;
A
#
# COMPACT_ATOMS: atom_id res chain seq x y z
N MET A 1 28.11 -60.55 52.70
CA MET A 1 27.23 -59.35 52.84
C MET A 1 27.94 -58.16 52.23
N THR A 2 27.66 -57.84 50.97
CA THR A 2 28.31 -56.76 50.25
C THR A 2 27.21 -55.88 49.62
N LYS A 3 27.02 -54.69 50.17
CA LYS A 3 26.07 -53.68 49.68
C LYS A 3 26.66 -52.95 48.47
N ARG A 4 26.02 -53.03 47.30
CA ARG A 4 26.31 -52.22 46.10
C ARG A 4 25.57 -50.88 46.21
N PHE A 5 26.29 -49.77 46.20
CA PHE A 5 25.79 -48.44 46.00
C PHE A 5 25.62 -48.17 44.51
N ARG A 6 24.39 -47.81 44.08
CA ARG A 6 24.12 -47.34 42.71
C ARG A 6 24.19 -45.81 42.72
N ASN A 7 25.21 -45.28 42.04
CA ASN A 7 25.32 -43.86 41.72
C ASN A 7 24.34 -43.50 40.57
N TRP A 8 23.43 -42.59 40.83
CA TRP A 8 22.62 -41.96 39.84
C TRP A 8 23.31 -40.67 39.43
N ALA A 9 23.83 -40.61 38.16
CA ALA A 9 24.33 -39.40 37.56
C ALA A 9 23.11 -38.64 36.97
N LEU A 10 22.81 -37.47 37.54
CA LEU A 10 21.87 -36.52 36.95
C LEU A 10 22.52 -35.84 35.73
N LEU A 11 22.00 -36.19 34.57
CA LEU A 11 22.43 -35.56 33.30
C LEU A 11 21.60 -34.25 33.14
N SER A 12 22.22 -33.12 33.47
CA SER A 12 21.63 -31.78 33.21
C SER A 12 21.74 -31.46 31.71
N ILE A 13 20.62 -31.55 31.00
CA ILE A 13 20.52 -31.11 29.60
C ILE A 13 20.41 -29.57 29.63
N LEU A 14 21.52 -28.91 29.29
CA LEU A 14 21.53 -27.49 28.96
C LEU A 14 20.87 -27.33 27.57
N ILE A 15 19.62 -26.87 27.55
CA ILE A 15 18.97 -26.41 26.33
C ILE A 15 19.57 -25.04 26.00
N SER A 16 20.55 -25.01 25.10
CA SER A 16 21.01 -23.77 24.49
C SER A 16 19.87 -23.22 23.60
N MET A 17 19.21 -22.18 24.06
CA MET A 17 18.34 -21.39 23.19
C MET A 17 19.21 -20.76 22.10
N VAL A 18 19.16 -21.33 20.91
CA VAL A 18 19.70 -20.69 19.71
C VAL A 18 18.80 -19.51 19.40
N VAL A 19 19.23 -18.31 19.77
CA VAL A 19 18.62 -17.07 19.29
C VAL A 19 18.90 -17.01 17.79
N VAL A 20 17.95 -17.45 16.96
CA VAL A 20 18.00 -17.24 15.52
C VAL A 20 17.85 -15.75 15.30
N PRO A 21 18.84 -15.04 14.76
CA PRO A 21 18.67 -13.62 14.45
C PRO A 21 17.49 -13.47 13.49
N ALA A 22 16.58 -12.57 13.80
CA ALA A 22 15.47 -12.23 12.90
C ALA A 22 16.04 -11.91 11.53
N ALA A 23 15.61 -12.63 10.50
CA ALA A 23 16.03 -12.36 9.13
C ALA A 23 15.66 -10.90 8.83
N LYS A 24 16.66 -10.07 8.50
CA LYS A 24 16.44 -8.69 8.11
C LYS A 24 15.68 -8.73 6.79
N ALA A 25 14.52 -8.07 6.73
CA ALA A 25 13.88 -7.80 5.45
C ALA A 25 14.89 -7.04 4.58
N GLN A 26 15.18 -7.54 3.41
CA GLN A 26 16.10 -6.91 2.47
C GLN A 26 15.38 -6.68 1.16
N ASP A 27 15.64 -5.52 0.55
CA ASP A 27 15.26 -5.32 -0.83
C ASP A 27 16.06 -6.31 -1.68
N ARG A 28 15.35 -7.27 -2.28
CA ARG A 28 15.98 -8.35 -3.08
C ARG A 28 16.16 -7.94 -4.54
N ARG A 29 15.58 -6.82 -4.93
CA ARG A 29 15.70 -6.29 -6.29
C ARG A 29 16.66 -5.11 -6.28
N ILE A 30 17.71 -5.19 -7.08
CA ILE A 30 18.52 -4.02 -7.43
C ILE A 30 17.74 -3.27 -8.50
N ILE A 31 17.10 -2.17 -8.12
CA ILE A 31 16.28 -1.35 -9.00
C ILE A 31 17.04 -0.08 -9.32
N THR A 32 17.22 0.16 -10.60
CA THR A 32 17.68 1.44 -11.13
C THR A 32 16.50 2.22 -11.67
N GLU A 33 16.64 3.54 -11.84
CA GLU A 33 15.61 4.37 -12.46
C GLU A 33 15.22 3.78 -13.81
N PRO A 34 13.91 3.49 -14.02
CA PRO A 34 13.46 2.89 -15.27
C PRO A 34 13.60 3.87 -16.45
N VAL A 35 14.07 3.35 -17.57
CA VAL A 35 14.19 4.11 -18.82
C VAL A 35 13.01 3.72 -19.72
N ALA A 36 12.38 4.74 -20.34
CA ALA A 36 11.30 4.51 -21.29
C ALA A 36 11.82 3.77 -22.53
N PRO A 37 10.98 2.99 -23.24
CA PRO A 37 11.36 2.31 -24.47
C PRO A 37 11.87 3.30 -25.55
N ASP A 38 12.95 2.95 -26.23
CA ASP A 38 13.50 3.76 -27.32
C ASP A 38 12.61 3.79 -28.56
N THR A 39 11.78 2.76 -28.74
CA THR A 39 10.91 2.60 -29.91
C THR A 39 9.49 3.07 -29.58
N VAL A 40 9.00 4.00 -30.38
CA VAL A 40 7.59 4.43 -30.37
C VAL A 40 6.89 3.83 -31.59
N CYS A 41 5.87 3.02 -31.35
CA CYS A 41 5.09 2.36 -32.41
C CYS A 41 3.99 3.24 -32.99
N ASP A 42 3.41 4.12 -32.17
CA ASP A 42 2.35 5.04 -32.63
C ASP A 42 2.36 6.34 -31.78
N ARG A 43 1.82 7.41 -32.41
CA ARG A 43 1.63 8.74 -31.77
C ARG A 43 0.22 9.23 -32.04
N PRO A 44 -0.79 8.69 -31.39
CA PRO A 44 -2.17 9.13 -31.58
C PRO A 44 -2.33 10.64 -31.35
N VAL A 45 -3.24 11.25 -32.07
CA VAL A 45 -3.59 12.67 -31.92
C VAL A 45 -4.99 12.76 -31.32
N PRO A 46 -5.19 13.53 -30.22
CA PRO A 46 -6.49 13.60 -29.59
C PRO A 46 -7.55 14.18 -30.52
N SER A 47 -8.72 13.54 -30.61
CA SER A 47 -9.79 13.92 -31.51
C SER A 47 -10.65 15.09 -31.03
N GLY A 48 -10.50 15.48 -29.77
CA GLY A 48 -11.41 16.41 -29.06
C GLY A 48 -12.76 15.79 -28.68
N LYS A 49 -12.96 14.51 -28.95
CA LYS A 49 -14.13 13.70 -28.58
C LYS A 49 -13.70 12.50 -27.74
N GLN A 50 -14.26 11.33 -28.01
CA GLN A 50 -13.85 10.09 -27.36
C GLN A 50 -12.82 9.36 -28.24
N ASP A 51 -11.68 9.05 -27.65
CA ASP A 51 -10.49 8.49 -28.29
C ASP A 51 -10.31 6.98 -28.01
N THR A 52 -11.23 6.33 -27.34
CA THR A 52 -11.09 4.94 -26.83
C THR A 52 -10.66 3.96 -27.91
N THR A 53 -11.37 3.92 -29.05
CA THR A 53 -11.06 2.98 -30.14
C THR A 53 -9.68 3.25 -30.73
N MET A 54 -9.37 4.51 -31.01
CA MET A 54 -8.07 4.91 -31.55
C MET A 54 -6.92 4.51 -30.61
N LEU A 55 -7.08 4.73 -29.30
CA LEU A 55 -6.06 4.38 -28.32
C LEU A 55 -5.93 2.86 -28.18
N GLN A 56 -7.05 2.13 -28.19
CA GLN A 56 -7.02 0.66 -28.10
C GLN A 56 -6.38 0.05 -29.36
N ASP A 57 -6.73 0.54 -30.54
CA ASP A 57 -6.13 0.10 -31.81
C ASP A 57 -4.61 0.35 -31.83
N ALA A 58 -4.16 1.50 -31.34
CA ALA A 58 -2.74 1.81 -31.20
C ALA A 58 -2.02 0.83 -30.24
N ILE A 59 -2.63 0.50 -29.10
CA ILE A 59 -2.10 -0.49 -28.15
C ILE A 59 -2.08 -1.88 -28.81
N ASP A 60 -3.15 -2.27 -29.49
CA ASP A 60 -3.31 -3.60 -30.08
C ASP A 60 -2.35 -3.88 -31.24
N GLN A 61 -2.01 -2.86 -31.99
CA GLN A 61 -1.07 -2.94 -33.12
C GLN A 61 0.39 -2.78 -32.70
N CYS A 62 0.65 -2.25 -31.48
CA CYS A 62 2.01 -1.99 -31.00
C CYS A 62 2.77 -3.31 -30.74
N PRO A 63 4.00 -3.47 -31.23
CA PRO A 63 4.82 -4.62 -30.94
C PRO A 63 5.36 -4.58 -29.50
N SER A 64 5.64 -5.76 -28.95
CA SER A 64 6.31 -5.88 -27.66
C SER A 64 7.66 -5.16 -27.65
N GLY A 65 7.98 -4.47 -26.57
CA GLY A 65 9.18 -3.65 -26.40
C GLY A 65 9.03 -2.21 -26.90
N ALA A 66 7.88 -1.83 -27.47
CA ALA A 66 7.64 -0.49 -27.96
C ALA A 66 6.57 0.26 -27.12
N ALA A 67 6.45 1.56 -27.39
CA ALA A 67 5.53 2.44 -26.68
C ALA A 67 4.52 3.11 -27.61
N VAL A 68 3.26 3.21 -27.15
CA VAL A 68 2.29 4.17 -27.68
C VAL A 68 2.53 5.50 -26.95
N TYR A 69 2.92 6.54 -27.68
CA TYR A 69 3.27 7.83 -27.10
C TYR A 69 2.13 8.83 -27.23
N LEU A 70 1.56 9.25 -26.11
CA LEU A 70 0.59 10.34 -26.04
C LEU A 70 1.33 11.67 -25.93
N GLY A 71 1.29 12.47 -26.99
CA GLY A 71 1.83 13.83 -27.01
C GLY A 71 0.92 14.82 -26.29
N ARG A 72 1.34 16.11 -26.28
CA ARG A 72 0.56 17.19 -25.63
C ARG A 72 -0.90 17.20 -26.12
N GLY A 73 -1.84 17.22 -25.16
CA GLY A 73 -3.28 17.31 -25.41
C GLY A 73 -4.10 16.48 -24.44
N GLU A 74 -5.41 16.54 -24.58
CA GLU A 74 -6.38 15.80 -23.77
C GLU A 74 -6.95 14.62 -24.56
N PHE A 75 -6.71 13.40 -24.09
CA PHE A 75 -7.24 12.17 -24.65
C PHE A 75 -8.38 11.68 -23.75
N ARG A 76 -9.60 11.60 -24.25
CA ARG A 76 -10.78 11.16 -23.49
C ARG A 76 -11.09 9.71 -23.85
N SER A 77 -11.04 8.82 -22.84
CA SER A 77 -11.18 7.39 -23.11
C SER A 77 -12.07 6.67 -22.09
N GLY A 78 -12.76 5.66 -22.57
CA GLY A 78 -13.28 4.56 -21.76
C GLY A 78 -12.17 3.55 -21.41
N PRO A 79 -12.55 2.33 -20.98
CA PRO A 79 -11.59 1.30 -20.58
C PRO A 79 -10.58 0.95 -21.67
N LEU A 80 -9.31 0.76 -21.26
CA LEU A 80 -8.20 0.32 -22.10
C LEU A 80 -7.60 -0.97 -21.56
N GLU A 81 -7.31 -1.93 -22.44
CA GLU A 81 -6.63 -3.20 -22.13
C GLU A 81 -5.19 -3.14 -22.65
N MET A 82 -4.22 -3.32 -21.75
CA MET A 82 -2.80 -3.30 -22.11
C MET A 82 -2.32 -4.67 -22.60
N LYS A 83 -1.34 -4.67 -23.50
CA LYS A 83 -0.69 -5.87 -24.03
C LYS A 83 0.67 -6.12 -23.37
N SER A 84 1.10 -7.39 -23.41
CA SER A 84 2.45 -7.77 -22.95
C SER A 84 3.53 -7.01 -23.70
N GLY A 85 4.47 -6.43 -22.94
CA GLY A 85 5.61 -5.69 -23.45
C GLY A 85 5.28 -4.32 -24.06
N VAL A 86 4.01 -3.91 -24.10
CA VAL A 86 3.62 -2.59 -24.62
C VAL A 86 3.61 -1.56 -23.50
N THR A 87 4.20 -0.41 -23.77
CA THR A 87 4.23 0.73 -22.85
C THR A 87 3.27 1.82 -23.32
N LEU A 88 2.43 2.31 -22.40
CA LEU A 88 1.69 3.56 -22.57
C LEU A 88 2.56 4.70 -22.06
N TRP A 89 3.09 5.52 -22.98
CA TRP A 89 3.93 6.66 -22.62
C TRP A 89 3.12 7.96 -22.64
N VAL A 90 2.73 8.43 -21.47
CA VAL A 90 1.98 9.69 -21.32
C VAL A 90 2.98 10.84 -21.20
N GLY A 91 3.23 11.53 -22.31
CA GLY A 91 4.25 12.58 -22.39
C GLY A 91 3.89 13.83 -21.61
N ARG A 92 4.89 14.66 -21.32
CA ARG A 92 4.69 15.95 -20.64
C ARG A 92 3.66 16.82 -21.38
N GLY A 93 2.61 17.24 -20.65
CA GLY A 93 1.49 18.03 -21.19
C GLY A 93 0.40 17.20 -21.86
N ALA A 94 0.51 15.87 -21.84
CA ALA A 94 -0.59 14.96 -22.15
C ALA A 94 -1.43 14.70 -20.91
N THR A 95 -2.75 14.64 -21.08
CA THR A 95 -3.69 14.16 -20.06
C THR A 95 -4.58 13.09 -20.66
N LEU A 96 -4.52 11.88 -20.12
CA LEU A 96 -5.45 10.80 -20.43
C LEU A 96 -6.60 10.85 -19.42
N ILE A 97 -7.82 11.16 -19.90
CA ILE A 97 -8.99 11.46 -19.08
C ILE A 97 -10.01 10.33 -19.20
N ALA A 98 -10.38 9.74 -18.07
CA ALA A 98 -11.45 8.75 -18.03
C ALA A 98 -12.81 9.42 -18.29
N ILE A 99 -13.65 8.83 -19.15
CA ILE A 99 -15.02 9.31 -19.31
C ILE A 99 -15.88 8.89 -18.10
N PRO A 100 -16.74 9.77 -17.57
CA PRO A 100 -17.53 9.44 -16.37
C PRO A 100 -18.84 8.70 -16.73
N GLU A 101 -18.79 7.76 -17.68
CA GLU A 101 -19.95 7.03 -18.21
C GLU A 101 -19.96 5.58 -17.68
N PRO A 102 -20.85 5.24 -16.71
CA PRO A 102 -20.89 3.90 -16.11
C PRO A 102 -21.06 2.78 -17.13
N ALA A 103 -21.86 2.98 -18.16
CA ALA A 103 -22.12 2.00 -19.20
C ALA A 103 -20.84 1.56 -19.92
N ALA A 104 -19.83 2.45 -20.05
CA ALA A 104 -18.56 2.11 -20.66
C ALA A 104 -17.73 1.12 -19.83
N TYR A 105 -17.91 1.16 -18.51
CA TYR A 105 -17.17 0.31 -17.54
C TYR A 105 -17.97 -0.91 -17.09
N ASP A 106 -19.26 -0.99 -17.38
CA ASP A 106 -20.10 -2.09 -16.91
C ASP A 106 -19.63 -3.45 -17.45
N LYS A 107 -19.65 -4.47 -16.60
CA LYS A 107 -19.28 -5.84 -16.95
C LYS A 107 -20.38 -6.66 -17.61
N GLY A 108 -21.47 -6.01 -18.00
CA GLY A 108 -22.63 -6.64 -18.60
C GLY A 108 -23.74 -6.98 -17.62
N PHE A 109 -23.66 -6.47 -16.38
CA PHE A 109 -24.63 -6.76 -15.32
C PHE A 109 -25.46 -5.53 -14.92
N GLY A 110 -25.23 -4.36 -15.51
CA GLY A 110 -25.91 -3.11 -15.16
C GLY A 110 -25.60 -2.62 -13.74
N GLN A 111 -24.44 -2.99 -13.18
CA GLN A 111 -24.10 -2.69 -11.78
C GLN A 111 -23.14 -1.50 -11.64
N CYS A 112 -22.37 -1.18 -12.68
CA CYS A 112 -21.43 -0.06 -12.60
C CYS A 112 -22.18 1.26 -12.43
N GLY A 113 -21.76 2.09 -11.48
CA GLY A 113 -22.48 3.32 -11.10
C GLY A 113 -23.57 3.11 -10.05
N HIS A 114 -23.71 1.91 -9.50
CA HIS A 114 -24.76 1.60 -8.51
C HIS A 114 -24.17 0.99 -7.24
N ILE A 115 -24.94 1.02 -6.16
CA ILE A 115 -24.64 0.32 -4.90
C ILE A 115 -25.15 -1.12 -5.02
N ALA A 116 -24.32 -2.10 -4.64
CA ALA A 116 -24.67 -3.50 -4.61
C ALA A 116 -24.04 -4.25 -3.43
N GLY A 117 -24.36 -5.53 -3.28
CA GLY A 117 -23.74 -6.38 -2.25
C GLY A 117 -22.25 -6.63 -2.47
N LYS A 118 -21.78 -6.53 -3.73
CA LYS A 118 -20.35 -6.59 -4.10
C LYS A 118 -19.98 -5.35 -4.90
N GLY A 119 -18.73 -4.88 -4.75
CA GLY A 119 -18.17 -3.70 -5.42
C GLY A 119 -17.32 -4.05 -6.65
N ASP A 120 -17.69 -5.07 -7.42
CA ASP A 120 -16.89 -5.60 -8.54
C ASP A 120 -17.59 -5.49 -9.92
N GLY A 121 -18.63 -4.68 -10.04
CA GLY A 121 -19.44 -4.52 -11.25
C GLY A 121 -18.82 -3.70 -12.38
N CYS A 122 -17.71 -2.97 -12.12
CA CYS A 122 -17.05 -2.15 -13.13
C CYS A 122 -15.74 -2.76 -13.63
N ARG A 123 -15.45 -2.59 -14.93
CA ARG A 123 -14.10 -2.73 -15.49
C ARG A 123 -13.24 -1.54 -15.02
N PRO A 124 -11.92 -1.70 -14.83
CA PRO A 124 -11.03 -0.58 -14.55
C PRO A 124 -10.86 0.33 -15.78
N PHE A 125 -10.30 1.52 -15.56
CA PHE A 125 -9.98 2.41 -16.68
C PHE A 125 -8.81 1.88 -17.51
N ILE A 126 -7.72 1.43 -16.87
CA ILE A 126 -6.61 0.76 -17.56
C ILE A 126 -6.41 -0.61 -16.93
N ARG A 127 -6.30 -1.64 -17.74
CA ARG A 127 -6.11 -3.00 -17.28
C ARG A 127 -4.89 -3.67 -17.87
N PHE A 128 -4.12 -4.31 -16.98
CA PHE A 128 -3.09 -5.27 -17.32
C PHE A 128 -3.58 -6.66 -16.88
N SER A 129 -3.90 -7.53 -17.81
CA SER A 129 -4.41 -8.87 -17.49
C SER A 129 -3.57 -9.95 -18.14
N LYS A 130 -2.90 -10.77 -17.33
CA LYS A 130 -2.00 -11.84 -17.79
C LYS A 130 -0.88 -11.31 -18.71
N THR A 131 -0.45 -10.07 -18.48
CA THR A 131 0.60 -9.42 -19.25
C THR A 131 1.98 -9.69 -18.67
N ARG A 132 3.00 -9.62 -19.52
CA ARG A 132 4.40 -9.68 -19.11
C ARG A 132 5.17 -8.52 -19.72
N GLY A 133 5.85 -7.74 -18.85
CA GLY A 133 6.57 -6.53 -19.27
C GLY A 133 5.66 -5.41 -19.75
N GLY A 134 6.26 -4.29 -20.11
CA GLY A 134 5.55 -3.06 -20.42
C GLY A 134 5.14 -2.28 -19.18
N GLY A 135 4.26 -1.31 -19.35
CA GLY A 135 3.81 -0.48 -18.23
C GLY A 135 3.32 0.90 -18.64
N ILE A 136 3.49 1.88 -17.75
CA ILE A 136 3.10 3.27 -17.97
C ILE A 136 4.28 4.18 -17.63
N TYR A 137 4.68 5.03 -18.57
CA TYR A 137 5.81 5.92 -18.42
C TYR A 137 5.44 7.36 -18.76
N GLY A 138 6.25 8.28 -18.28
CA GLY A 138 6.20 9.68 -18.71
C GLY A 138 5.82 10.65 -17.62
N GLU A 139 5.79 11.94 -17.95
CA GLU A 139 5.52 13.04 -17.03
C GLU A 139 4.12 13.66 -17.24
N GLY A 140 3.24 12.94 -17.92
CA GLY A 140 1.86 13.33 -18.16
C GLY A 140 0.93 12.88 -17.02
N ILE A 141 -0.36 13.03 -17.24
CA ILE A 141 -1.41 12.83 -16.25
C ILE A 141 -2.40 11.77 -16.72
N ILE A 142 -2.77 10.86 -15.83
CA ILE A 142 -3.93 9.98 -16.00
C ILE A 142 -4.97 10.43 -14.95
N ASP A 143 -6.12 10.93 -15.41
CA ASP A 143 -7.16 11.52 -14.58
C ASP A 143 -8.41 10.63 -14.59
N GLY A 144 -8.73 10.06 -13.43
CA GLY A 144 -9.86 9.12 -13.27
C GLY A 144 -11.24 9.78 -13.18
N GLN A 145 -11.30 11.11 -13.07
CA GLN A 145 -12.58 11.87 -13.01
C GLN A 145 -13.52 11.45 -11.87
N GLY A 146 -12.97 11.02 -10.71
CA GLY A 146 -13.76 10.56 -9.56
C GLY A 146 -14.73 11.61 -8.99
N GLY A 147 -14.40 12.90 -9.16
CA GLY A 147 -15.28 14.03 -8.81
C GLY A 147 -16.22 14.49 -9.92
N ALA A 148 -16.20 13.86 -11.09
CA ALA A 148 -17.10 14.21 -12.19
C ALA A 148 -18.51 13.59 -11.99
N MET A 149 -19.54 14.24 -12.52
CA MET A 149 -20.92 13.72 -12.48
C MET A 149 -21.03 12.45 -13.34
N ILE A 150 -21.60 11.41 -12.78
CA ILE A 150 -21.76 10.10 -13.42
C ILE A 150 -22.87 10.16 -14.46
N GLY A 151 -22.57 9.80 -15.71
CA GLY A 151 -23.56 9.66 -16.79
C GLY A 151 -24.42 10.91 -17.03
N GLY A 152 -23.89 12.11 -16.75
CA GLY A 152 -24.64 13.35 -16.80
C GLY A 152 -25.69 13.54 -15.70
N GLY A 153 -25.69 12.67 -14.68
CA GLY A 153 -26.57 12.76 -13.51
C GLY A 153 -26.16 13.81 -12.49
N ALA A 154 -26.65 13.68 -11.25
CA ALA A 154 -26.41 14.62 -10.15
C ALA A 154 -25.48 14.09 -9.06
N GLU A 155 -24.86 12.92 -9.24
CA GLU A 155 -23.99 12.27 -8.26
C GLU A 155 -22.61 12.00 -8.88
N THR A 156 -21.54 12.25 -8.12
CA THR A 156 -20.17 11.89 -8.52
C THR A 156 -19.81 10.48 -8.03
N TRP A 157 -18.71 9.89 -8.55
CA TRP A 157 -18.20 8.60 -8.06
C TRP A 157 -17.89 8.63 -6.55
N TRP A 158 -17.33 9.74 -6.05
CA TRP A 158 -17.03 9.89 -4.62
C TRP A 158 -18.29 10.04 -3.77
N GLN A 159 -19.33 10.73 -4.28
CA GLN A 159 -20.62 10.81 -3.60
C GLN A 159 -21.29 9.43 -3.55
N LEU A 160 -21.26 8.66 -4.63
CA LEU A 160 -21.72 7.27 -4.67
C LEU A 160 -21.01 6.42 -3.60
N ALA A 161 -19.69 6.56 -3.46
CA ALA A 161 -18.90 5.84 -2.44
C ALA A 161 -19.31 6.24 -1.01
N ARG A 162 -19.61 7.52 -0.78
CA ARG A 162 -20.11 8.01 0.51
C ARG A 162 -21.52 7.48 0.81
N ARG A 163 -22.40 7.53 -0.17
CA ARG A 163 -23.75 6.99 -0.04
C ARG A 163 -23.74 5.49 0.24
N ALA A 164 -22.90 4.71 -0.46
CA ALA A 164 -22.73 3.28 -0.20
C ALA A 164 -22.29 2.99 1.23
N GLN A 165 -21.42 3.82 1.81
CA GLN A 165 -21.01 3.68 3.22
C GLN A 165 -22.17 3.88 4.18
N VAL A 166 -23.03 4.87 3.93
CA VAL A 166 -24.20 5.19 4.78
C VAL A 166 -25.26 4.10 4.67
N GLU A 167 -25.49 3.59 3.46
CA GLU A 167 -26.48 2.54 3.18
C GLU A 167 -25.98 1.11 3.54
N GLY A 168 -24.71 0.96 3.91
CA GLY A 168 -24.13 -0.35 4.27
C GLY A 168 -23.89 -1.28 3.08
N GLY A 169 -23.83 -0.73 1.85
CA GLY A 169 -23.52 -1.47 0.62
C GLY A 169 -22.11 -1.21 0.10
N ASN A 170 -21.81 -1.73 -1.09
CA ASN A 170 -20.57 -1.48 -1.80
C ASN A 170 -20.82 -0.67 -3.07
N GLN A 171 -20.02 0.39 -3.28
CA GLN A 171 -20.03 1.15 -4.52
C GLN A 171 -19.44 0.33 -5.65
N ASN A 172 -20.06 0.34 -6.82
CA ASN A 172 -19.45 -0.11 -8.05
C ASN A 172 -18.94 1.10 -8.82
N ALA A 173 -17.66 1.40 -8.62
CA ALA A 173 -16.90 2.45 -9.28
C ALA A 173 -15.62 1.87 -9.91
N PRO A 174 -15.20 2.34 -11.10
CA PRO A 174 -14.01 1.81 -11.76
C PRO A 174 -12.75 2.14 -10.95
N ARG A 175 -11.83 1.17 -10.81
CA ARG A 175 -10.47 1.45 -10.39
C ARG A 175 -9.75 2.18 -11.52
N LEU A 176 -8.80 3.04 -11.20
CA LEU A 176 -8.04 3.71 -12.24
C LEU A 176 -7.17 2.70 -13.01
N ILE A 177 -6.41 1.90 -12.28
CA ILE A 177 -5.56 0.87 -12.89
C ILE A 177 -5.74 -0.45 -12.13
N GLN A 178 -5.92 -1.53 -12.89
CA GLN A 178 -5.98 -2.89 -12.36
C GLN A 178 -4.92 -3.75 -13.02
N ILE A 179 -4.12 -4.46 -12.21
CA ILE A 179 -3.06 -5.36 -12.69
C ILE A 179 -3.36 -6.75 -12.14
N ASP A 180 -3.72 -7.69 -13.05
CA ASP A 180 -4.13 -9.04 -12.69
C ASP A 180 -3.22 -10.08 -13.34
N HIS A 181 -2.61 -10.98 -12.55
CA HIS A 181 -1.80 -12.11 -13.03
C HIS A 181 -0.68 -11.67 -13.99
N ALA A 182 -0.04 -10.54 -13.70
CA ALA A 182 0.96 -9.94 -14.56
C ALA A 182 2.37 -10.13 -14.01
N GLN A 183 3.37 -9.98 -14.89
CA GLN A 183 4.78 -10.09 -14.52
C GLN A 183 5.57 -8.91 -15.06
N ASP A 184 6.56 -8.43 -14.29
CA ASP A 184 7.56 -7.43 -14.69
C ASP A 184 6.95 -6.11 -15.21
N ILE A 185 5.97 -5.56 -14.49
CA ILE A 185 5.27 -4.31 -14.84
C ILE A 185 6.01 -3.10 -14.27
N THR A 186 6.18 -2.05 -15.08
CA THR A 186 6.88 -0.84 -14.63
C THR A 186 6.06 0.41 -14.88
N PHE A 187 5.90 1.23 -13.81
CA PHE A 187 5.35 2.58 -13.93
C PHE A 187 6.42 3.58 -13.52
N SER A 188 6.63 4.61 -14.33
CA SER A 188 7.68 5.59 -14.08
C SER A 188 7.24 7.02 -14.42
N GLY A 189 7.35 7.93 -13.44
CA GLY A 189 7.22 9.38 -13.57
C GLY A 189 5.81 9.93 -13.76
N VAL A 190 4.80 9.09 -14.02
CA VAL A 190 3.44 9.51 -14.35
C VAL A 190 2.67 10.02 -13.12
N THR A 191 1.78 10.99 -13.36
CA THR A 191 0.81 11.45 -12.36
C THR A 191 -0.52 10.70 -12.51
N LEU A 192 -0.98 10.05 -11.44
CA LEU A 192 -2.28 9.40 -11.33
C LEU A 192 -3.16 10.24 -10.39
N ARG A 193 -4.31 10.72 -10.86
CA ARG A 193 -5.15 11.56 -10.02
C ARG A 193 -6.64 11.26 -10.13
N ASN A 194 -7.38 11.70 -9.11
CA ASN A 194 -8.83 11.68 -9.09
C ASN A 194 -9.45 10.33 -9.42
N SER A 195 -8.87 9.24 -8.89
CA SER A 195 -9.46 7.93 -9.11
C SER A 195 -10.88 7.83 -8.55
N PRO A 196 -11.83 7.22 -9.26
CA PRO A 196 -13.15 6.92 -8.71
C PRO A 196 -13.15 5.91 -7.56
N ASN A 197 -12.14 5.05 -7.52
CA ASN A 197 -11.90 3.99 -6.54
C ASN A 197 -10.36 3.90 -6.35
N PHE A 198 -9.75 2.74 -6.11
CA PHE A 198 -8.30 2.58 -5.97
C PHE A 198 -7.54 3.09 -7.21
N HIS A 199 -6.40 3.76 -7.01
CA HIS A 199 -5.57 4.19 -8.13
C HIS A 199 -4.87 3.01 -8.80
N VAL A 200 -4.15 2.18 -8.04
CA VAL A 200 -3.49 0.98 -8.56
C VAL A 200 -3.84 -0.21 -7.69
N ALA A 201 -4.66 -1.10 -8.19
CA ALA A 201 -4.97 -2.36 -7.51
C ALA A 201 -4.25 -3.53 -8.22
N MET A 202 -3.52 -4.32 -7.46
CA MET A 202 -2.78 -5.46 -7.95
C MET A 202 -3.37 -6.77 -7.42
N ASN A 203 -3.31 -7.82 -8.23
CA ASN A 203 -3.73 -9.15 -7.84
C ASN A 203 -2.88 -10.20 -8.55
N ARG A 204 -2.11 -10.99 -7.79
CA ARG A 204 -1.21 -12.04 -8.30
C ARG A 204 -0.21 -11.49 -9.32
N VAL A 205 0.54 -10.46 -8.90
CA VAL A 205 1.59 -9.84 -9.71
C VAL A 205 2.95 -10.29 -9.20
N GLU A 206 3.84 -10.66 -10.11
CA GLU A 206 5.22 -11.04 -9.82
C GLU A 206 6.18 -10.06 -10.51
N GLY A 207 6.89 -9.28 -9.74
CA GLY A 207 7.76 -8.23 -10.27
C GLY A 207 6.99 -6.99 -10.72
N ALA A 208 6.94 -5.95 -9.87
CA ALA A 208 6.42 -4.65 -10.27
C ALA A 208 7.30 -3.53 -9.72
N THR A 209 7.49 -2.49 -10.51
CA THR A 209 8.25 -1.30 -10.13
C THR A 209 7.39 -0.06 -10.33
N PHE A 210 7.22 0.71 -9.26
CA PHE A 210 6.58 2.02 -9.27
C PHE A 210 7.61 3.06 -8.86
N TRP A 211 8.07 3.86 -9.82
CA TRP A 211 9.17 4.80 -9.65
C TRP A 211 8.72 6.24 -9.91
N GLY A 212 8.94 7.13 -8.95
CA GLY A 212 8.74 8.56 -9.14
C GLY A 212 7.30 8.98 -9.46
N LEU A 213 6.30 8.22 -8.99
CA LEU A 213 4.90 8.52 -9.24
C LEU A 213 4.42 9.68 -8.38
N THR A 214 3.51 10.46 -8.94
CA THR A 214 2.64 11.34 -8.17
C THR A 214 1.24 10.76 -8.16
N ILE A 215 0.70 10.44 -6.96
CA ILE A 215 -0.68 10.00 -6.80
C ILE A 215 -1.41 11.05 -5.98
N ASP A 216 -2.55 11.55 -6.49
CA ASP A 216 -3.26 12.66 -5.86
C ASP A 216 -4.78 12.54 -5.97
N SER A 217 -5.44 12.50 -4.84
CA SER A 217 -6.90 12.59 -4.69
C SER A 217 -7.24 13.37 -3.42
N PRO A 218 -8.41 14.02 -3.34
CA PRO A 218 -8.84 14.71 -2.12
C PRO A 218 -8.86 13.80 -0.90
N ALA A 219 -8.55 14.36 0.27
CA ALA A 219 -8.49 13.63 1.54
C ALA A 219 -9.82 12.99 1.96
N ASP A 220 -10.94 13.50 1.47
CA ASP A 220 -12.29 13.01 1.73
C ASP A 220 -12.85 12.06 0.63
N ALA A 221 -12.07 11.81 -0.42
CA ALA A 221 -12.43 10.87 -1.49
C ALA A 221 -12.26 9.42 -1.03
N ARG A 222 -13.33 8.83 -0.52
CA ARG A 222 -13.34 7.49 0.10
C ARG A 222 -12.89 6.39 -0.89
N ASN A 223 -12.13 5.40 -0.40
CA ASN A 223 -11.60 4.26 -1.15
C ASN A 223 -10.75 4.65 -2.38
N THR A 224 -10.01 5.74 -2.27
CA THR A 224 -9.03 6.13 -3.28
C THR A 224 -7.61 5.71 -2.87
N ASP A 225 -7.46 4.46 -2.42
CA ASP A 225 -6.17 3.88 -2.07
C ASP A 225 -5.15 4.13 -3.19
N GLY A 226 -3.89 4.40 -2.84
CA GLY A 226 -2.84 4.72 -3.81
C GLY A 226 -2.35 3.48 -4.57
N ILE A 227 -1.56 2.64 -3.92
CA ILE A 227 -1.06 1.39 -4.52
C ILE A 227 -1.33 0.24 -3.58
N ASP A 228 -2.08 -0.75 -4.06
CA ASP A 228 -2.50 -1.94 -3.32
C ASP A 228 -1.87 -3.22 -3.88
N PRO A 229 -0.67 -3.61 -3.43
CA PRO A 229 -0.13 -4.92 -3.75
C PRO A 229 -0.96 -6.03 -3.09
N GLY A 230 -1.76 -6.76 -3.86
CA GLY A 230 -2.57 -7.88 -3.39
C GLY A 230 -2.10 -9.22 -3.96
N ALA A 231 -1.85 -10.22 -3.11
CA ALA A 231 -1.34 -11.53 -3.51
C ALA A 231 -0.10 -11.44 -4.44
N SER A 232 0.79 -10.47 -4.18
CA SER A 232 1.85 -10.07 -5.10
C SER A 232 3.23 -10.23 -4.47
N HIS A 233 4.25 -10.44 -5.32
CA HIS A 233 5.62 -10.69 -4.93
C HIS A 233 6.61 -9.81 -5.71
N ASP A 234 7.75 -9.48 -5.09
CA ASP A 234 8.82 -8.71 -5.71
C ASP A 234 8.33 -7.35 -6.25
N VAL A 235 7.70 -6.58 -5.38
CA VAL A 235 7.16 -5.24 -5.69
C VAL A 235 8.04 -4.18 -5.07
N THR A 236 8.40 -3.15 -5.84
CA THR A 236 9.11 -1.98 -5.34
C THR A 236 8.32 -0.71 -5.65
N ILE A 237 8.07 0.10 -4.61
CA ILE A 237 7.46 1.43 -4.69
C ILE A 237 8.50 2.41 -4.18
N THR A 238 8.95 3.34 -5.02
CA THR A 238 10.06 4.21 -4.66
C THR A 238 9.97 5.60 -5.30
N HIS A 239 10.61 6.61 -4.66
CA HIS A 239 10.70 7.99 -5.11
C HIS A 239 9.33 8.63 -5.44
N SER A 240 8.26 8.16 -4.79
CA SER A 240 6.90 8.55 -5.11
C SER A 240 6.29 9.46 -4.05
N SER A 241 5.41 10.37 -4.49
CA SER A 241 4.60 11.23 -3.65
C SER A 241 3.14 10.80 -3.74
N ILE A 242 2.55 10.38 -2.62
CA ILE A 242 1.22 9.78 -2.58
C ILE A 242 0.32 10.51 -1.59
N ARG A 243 -0.81 11.04 -2.08
CA ARG A 243 -1.87 11.70 -1.32
C ARG A 243 -3.21 11.14 -1.73
N THR A 244 -3.98 10.60 -0.80
CA THR A 244 -5.19 9.82 -1.09
C THR A 244 -6.28 10.05 -0.05
N GLY A 245 -7.49 9.70 -0.36
CA GLY A 245 -8.59 9.72 0.59
C GLY A 245 -8.75 8.42 1.39
N ASP A 246 -7.84 7.44 1.19
CA ASP A 246 -7.76 6.19 1.94
C ASP A 246 -6.27 5.81 2.11
N ASP A 247 -5.91 4.53 2.16
CA ASP A 247 -4.52 4.08 2.34
C ASP A 247 -3.59 4.60 1.23
N ASN A 248 -2.43 5.19 1.59
CA ASN A 248 -1.45 5.60 0.60
C ASN A 248 -0.83 4.37 -0.08
N VAL A 249 -0.51 3.35 0.70
CA VAL A 249 -0.16 1.99 0.24
C VAL A 249 -0.84 0.99 1.15
N ALA A 250 -1.50 -0.05 0.59
CA ALA A 250 -2.06 -1.14 1.37
C ALA A 250 -1.65 -2.51 0.82
N ILE A 251 -0.73 -3.19 1.51
CA ILE A 251 -0.33 -4.55 1.17
C ILE A 251 -1.42 -5.52 1.63
N LYS A 252 -1.99 -6.27 0.70
CA LYS A 252 -3.10 -7.19 0.94
C LYS A 252 -2.73 -8.63 0.56
N ALA A 253 -3.25 -9.59 1.31
CA ALA A 253 -3.07 -11.03 1.09
C ALA A 253 -4.36 -11.77 1.43
N GLY A 254 -5.41 -11.48 0.66
CA GLY A 254 -6.72 -12.11 0.79
C GLY A 254 -6.73 -13.56 0.25
N ASP A 255 -7.90 -14.09 -0.07
CA ASP A 255 -8.08 -15.47 -0.53
C ASP A 255 -7.34 -15.79 -1.85
N ASN A 256 -6.85 -14.77 -2.55
CA ASN A 256 -6.13 -14.91 -3.82
C ASN A 256 -4.67 -15.37 -3.66
N GLY A 257 -4.09 -15.29 -2.46
CA GLY A 257 -2.72 -15.70 -2.18
C GLY A 257 -1.98 -14.75 -1.26
N SER A 258 -0.76 -15.14 -0.90
CA SER A 258 0.13 -14.37 -0.02
C SER A 258 0.79 -13.21 -0.76
N SER A 259 1.29 -12.24 0.02
CA SER A 259 2.17 -11.17 -0.48
C SER A 259 3.52 -11.21 0.20
N SER A 260 4.61 -11.04 -0.56
CA SER A 260 5.96 -11.06 0.01
C SER A 260 6.99 -10.30 -0.83
N HIS A 261 8.17 -10.03 -0.21
CA HIS A 261 9.29 -9.33 -0.85
C HIS A 261 8.88 -7.99 -1.44
N ILE A 262 8.23 -7.15 -0.63
CA ILE A 262 7.73 -5.83 -1.04
C ILE A 262 8.57 -4.76 -0.36
N SER A 263 9.10 -3.83 -1.16
CA SER A 263 9.94 -2.72 -0.72
C SER A 263 9.27 -1.39 -1.00
N ILE A 264 9.08 -0.56 0.04
CA ILE A 264 8.57 0.80 -0.03
C ILE A 264 9.69 1.73 0.45
N ILE A 265 10.41 2.35 -0.49
CA ILE A 265 11.69 3.02 -0.20
C ILE A 265 11.68 4.44 -0.77
N ASP A 266 12.20 5.41 -0.01
CA ASP A 266 12.39 6.80 -0.47
C ASP A 266 11.08 7.45 -0.95
N ASN A 267 9.99 7.34 -0.16
CA ASN A 267 8.69 7.89 -0.52
C ASN A 267 8.23 9.00 0.44
N TYR A 268 7.32 9.83 -0.06
CA TYR A 268 6.58 10.81 0.71
C TYR A 268 5.07 10.52 0.64
N PHE A 269 4.44 10.31 1.80
CA PHE A 269 2.99 10.18 1.91
C PHE A 269 2.44 11.42 2.60
N GLY A 270 1.60 12.17 1.88
CA GLY A 270 0.83 13.29 2.43
C GLY A 270 -0.46 12.77 3.09
N TRP A 271 -1.56 13.53 3.01
CA TRP A 271 -2.81 13.05 3.59
C TRP A 271 -3.21 11.67 3.05
N GLY A 272 -4.02 10.96 3.82
CA GLY A 272 -4.44 9.58 3.57
C GLY A 272 -4.47 8.77 4.86
N HIS A 273 -4.49 7.43 4.74
CA HIS A 273 -4.49 6.55 5.90
C HIS A 273 -3.12 5.90 6.19
N GLY A 274 -2.06 6.33 5.50
CA GLY A 274 -0.67 5.95 5.74
C GLY A 274 -0.22 4.65 5.06
N MET A 275 0.87 4.07 5.61
CA MET A 275 1.45 2.82 5.14
C MET A 275 0.77 1.63 5.83
N SER A 276 -0.07 0.92 5.11
CA SER A 276 -0.90 -0.15 5.67
C SER A 276 -0.49 -1.54 5.19
N ILE A 277 -0.60 -2.51 6.08
CA ILE A 277 -0.65 -3.94 5.78
C ILE A 277 -2.03 -4.43 6.22
N GLY A 278 -2.81 -4.97 5.31
CA GLY A 278 -4.16 -5.46 5.58
C GLY A 278 -5.25 -4.50 5.08
N SER A 279 -6.47 -4.74 5.51
CA SER A 279 -6.98 -5.69 6.53
C SER A 279 -7.05 -7.15 6.06
N GLU A 280 -7.09 -7.43 4.76
CA GLU A 280 -7.04 -8.76 4.19
C GLU A 280 -5.61 -9.30 4.24
N VAL A 281 -5.29 -10.16 5.24
CA VAL A 281 -3.97 -10.81 5.39
C VAL A 281 -4.08 -12.32 5.62
N ASN A 282 -5.24 -12.91 5.34
CA ASN A 282 -5.55 -14.29 5.64
C ASN A 282 -4.64 -15.32 4.92
N SER A 283 -4.05 -14.98 3.79
CA SER A 283 -3.07 -15.82 3.09
C SER A 283 -1.61 -15.54 3.46
N GLY A 284 -1.38 -14.54 4.33
CA GLY A 284 -0.07 -14.20 4.87
C GLY A 284 0.69 -13.11 4.11
N VAL A 285 1.36 -12.24 4.88
CA VAL A 285 2.26 -11.18 4.38
C VAL A 285 3.62 -11.38 5.00
N ARG A 286 4.70 -11.39 4.19
CA ARG A 286 6.06 -11.68 4.65
C ARG A 286 7.11 -10.83 3.94
N ASP A 287 8.25 -10.61 4.62
CA ASP A 287 9.42 -9.96 4.05
C ASP A 287 9.10 -8.58 3.45
N ILE A 288 8.64 -7.66 4.29
CA ILE A 288 8.30 -6.29 3.92
C ILE A 288 9.39 -5.35 4.43
N LEU A 289 9.91 -4.50 3.54
CA LEU A 289 10.82 -3.42 3.88
C LEU A 289 10.18 -2.07 3.59
N VAL A 290 10.08 -1.23 4.62
CA VAL A 290 9.71 0.19 4.50
C VAL A 290 10.89 1.01 4.97
N ARG A 291 11.50 1.81 4.11
CA ARG A 291 12.70 2.60 4.44
C ARG A 291 12.65 4.01 3.84
N ASN A 292 13.19 4.98 4.59
CA ASN A 292 13.22 6.40 4.19
C ASN A 292 11.82 6.91 3.79
N LEU A 293 10.83 6.63 4.64
CA LEU A 293 9.44 7.05 4.41
C LEU A 293 9.12 8.27 5.26
N THR A 294 8.57 9.30 4.63
CA THR A 294 7.98 10.45 5.31
C THR A 294 6.46 10.35 5.26
N LEU A 295 5.81 10.43 6.42
CA LEU A 295 4.34 10.44 6.58
C LEU A 295 3.93 11.78 7.19
N ASP A 296 3.26 12.62 6.41
CA ASP A 296 2.94 14.00 6.76
C ASP A 296 1.43 14.27 6.69
N GLY A 297 0.78 14.30 7.84
CA GLY A 297 -0.65 14.55 7.93
C GLY A 297 -1.56 13.38 7.55
N THR A 298 -1.04 12.16 7.48
CA THR A 298 -1.87 10.95 7.33
C THR A 298 -2.59 10.64 8.65
N THR A 299 -3.78 10.06 8.58
CA THR A 299 -4.53 9.70 9.81
C THR A 299 -3.83 8.63 10.63
N SER A 300 -3.28 7.62 9.96
CA SER A 300 -2.37 6.64 10.55
C SER A 300 -0.99 6.76 9.91
N GLY A 301 0.03 6.40 10.63
CA GLY A 301 1.40 6.31 10.10
C GLY A 301 1.70 4.90 9.58
N LEU A 302 2.41 4.11 10.39
CA LEU A 302 2.68 2.70 10.12
C LEU A 302 1.54 1.86 10.71
N ARG A 303 0.85 1.13 9.85
CA ARG A 303 -0.36 0.41 10.22
C ARG A 303 -0.33 -1.06 9.80
N ILE A 304 -0.66 -1.96 10.73
CA ILE A 304 -0.97 -3.37 10.45
C ILE A 304 -2.34 -3.64 11.03
N LYS A 305 -3.27 -4.09 10.21
CA LYS A 305 -4.68 -4.26 10.60
C LYS A 305 -5.24 -5.59 10.13
N SER A 306 -5.91 -6.31 11.05
CA SER A 306 -6.72 -7.50 10.78
C SER A 306 -7.69 -7.73 11.95
N ASP A 307 -8.52 -8.74 11.84
CA ASP A 307 -9.48 -9.14 12.89
C ASP A 307 -9.83 -10.63 12.77
N VAL A 308 -10.69 -11.11 13.66
CA VAL A 308 -11.08 -12.54 13.71
C VAL A 308 -11.88 -13.02 12.51
N SER A 309 -12.41 -12.14 11.66
CA SER A 309 -13.08 -12.51 10.42
C SER A 309 -12.09 -12.83 9.30
N ARG A 310 -10.88 -12.25 9.37
CA ARG A 310 -9.82 -12.35 8.37
C ARG A 310 -8.65 -13.20 8.84
N GLY A 311 -8.16 -12.98 10.06
CA GLY A 311 -7.00 -13.67 10.61
C GLY A 311 -5.71 -13.36 9.85
N GLY A 312 -4.81 -14.33 9.78
CA GLY A 312 -3.61 -14.33 8.93
C GLY A 312 -2.32 -13.94 9.63
N LEU A 313 -1.22 -14.31 9.01
CA LEU A 313 0.14 -14.09 9.50
C LEU A 313 0.77 -12.87 8.81
N VAL A 314 1.28 -11.94 9.61
CA VAL A 314 2.18 -10.87 9.16
C VAL A 314 3.52 -11.06 9.86
N GLU A 315 4.58 -11.33 9.11
CA GLU A 315 5.91 -11.58 9.67
C GLU A 315 7.05 -11.01 8.84
N GLY A 316 8.19 -10.72 9.49
CA GLY A 316 9.39 -10.23 8.81
C GLY A 316 9.19 -8.84 8.21
N VAL A 317 8.64 -7.91 9.00
CA VAL A 317 8.41 -6.51 8.58
C VAL A 317 9.45 -5.61 9.23
N ALA A 318 10.19 -4.88 8.41
CA ALA A 318 11.15 -3.87 8.86
C ALA A 318 10.68 -2.48 8.44
N TYR A 319 10.58 -1.57 9.42
CA TYR A 319 10.38 -0.14 9.23
C TYR A 319 11.68 0.57 9.64
N GLU A 320 12.34 1.24 8.70
CA GLU A 320 13.65 1.84 8.92
C GLU A 320 13.67 3.30 8.44
N TYR A 321 14.18 4.21 9.27
CA TYR A 321 14.32 5.64 8.93
C TYR A 321 12.98 6.27 8.50
N VAL A 322 11.97 6.18 9.38
CA VAL A 322 10.63 6.70 9.11
C VAL A 322 10.39 7.97 9.91
N CYS A 323 9.92 9.01 9.22
CA CYS A 323 9.56 10.29 9.82
C CYS A 323 8.04 10.51 9.77
N LEU A 324 7.44 10.83 10.92
CA LEU A 324 5.99 10.99 11.08
C LEU A 324 5.65 12.36 11.66
N ARG A 325 4.67 13.05 11.06
CA ARG A 325 4.18 14.35 11.53
C ARG A 325 2.67 14.47 11.34
N GLY A 326 1.97 14.94 12.36
CA GLY A 326 0.54 15.21 12.29
C GLY A 326 -0.36 13.97 12.15
N ASN A 327 0.12 12.82 12.61
CA ASN A 327 -0.61 11.57 12.54
C ASN A 327 -1.41 11.35 13.83
N ARG A 328 -2.71 11.05 13.74
CA ARG A 328 -3.51 10.67 14.91
C ARG A 328 -3.02 9.35 15.52
N TRP A 329 -2.66 8.40 14.66
CA TRP A 329 -2.18 7.06 14.99
C TRP A 329 -0.83 6.79 14.33
N PRO A 330 0.29 7.37 14.81
CA PRO A 330 1.60 7.18 14.18
C PRO A 330 1.99 5.71 14.06
N LEU A 331 1.68 4.91 15.07
CA LEU A 331 1.79 3.45 15.05
C LEU A 331 0.41 2.86 15.35
N ALA A 332 -0.05 1.92 14.53
CA ALA A 332 -1.34 1.26 14.69
C ALA A 332 -1.26 -0.22 14.27
N PHE A 333 -0.70 -1.06 15.14
CA PHE A 333 -0.67 -2.51 14.94
C PHE A 333 -1.80 -3.14 15.71
N ASP A 334 -2.86 -3.56 15.00
CA ASP A 334 -4.14 -3.89 15.58
C ASP A 334 -4.73 -5.18 15.03
N THR A 335 -4.86 -6.19 15.89
CA THR A 335 -5.50 -7.48 15.58
C THR A 335 -7.01 -7.48 15.85
N LYS A 336 -7.57 -6.35 16.32
CA LYS A 336 -9.01 -6.15 16.59
C LYS A 336 -9.54 -4.96 15.79
N TYR A 337 -9.14 -4.88 14.49
CA TYR A 337 -9.38 -3.73 13.63
C TYR A 337 -10.86 -3.38 13.50
N ASP A 338 -11.74 -4.33 13.20
CA ASP A 338 -13.19 -4.11 13.30
C ASP A 338 -13.71 -4.74 14.60
N PRO A 339 -14.13 -3.93 15.57
CA PRO A 339 -14.64 -4.45 16.86
C PRO A 339 -15.96 -5.22 16.70
N ARG A 340 -16.62 -5.14 15.54
CA ARG A 340 -17.85 -5.89 15.22
C ARG A 340 -17.55 -7.19 14.46
N ALA A 341 -16.28 -7.44 14.11
CA ALA A 341 -15.90 -8.63 13.36
C ALA A 341 -16.27 -9.90 14.14
N GLN A 342 -16.86 -10.84 13.44
CA GLN A 342 -17.18 -12.17 13.94
C GLN A 342 -16.41 -13.22 13.18
N GLY A 343 -15.86 -14.21 13.87
CA GLY A 343 -15.08 -15.27 13.26
C GLY A 343 -14.18 -15.98 14.29
N THR A 344 -13.43 -16.92 13.80
CA THR A 344 -12.51 -17.74 14.63
C THR A 344 -11.09 -17.75 14.06
N ARG A 345 -10.82 -16.95 13.03
CA ARG A 345 -9.48 -16.85 12.45
C ARG A 345 -8.58 -16.03 13.38
N ILE A 346 -7.31 -16.40 13.44
CA ILE A 346 -6.36 -15.79 14.37
C ILE A 346 -5.39 -14.90 13.56
N PRO A 347 -5.41 -13.57 13.75
CA PRO A 347 -4.36 -12.69 13.26
C PRO A 347 -3.10 -12.83 14.11
N VAL A 348 -1.96 -13.05 13.48
CA VAL A 348 -0.65 -13.20 14.12
C VAL A 348 0.34 -12.21 13.51
N TYR A 349 0.91 -11.32 14.35
CA TYR A 349 1.93 -10.37 13.93
C TYR A 349 3.21 -10.65 14.71
N ARG A 350 4.30 -10.97 14.00
CA ARG A 350 5.58 -11.31 14.62
C ARG A 350 6.78 -10.89 13.79
N GLN A 351 7.94 -10.80 14.42
CA GLN A 351 9.19 -10.37 13.76
C GLN A 351 9.03 -9.01 13.08
N ILE A 352 8.36 -8.07 13.76
CA ILE A 352 8.20 -6.70 13.31
C ILE A 352 9.29 -5.88 13.98
N VAL A 353 10.04 -5.11 13.21
CA VAL A 353 11.15 -4.30 13.72
C VAL A 353 10.97 -2.85 13.27
N LEU A 354 11.08 -1.94 14.22
CA LEU A 354 11.12 -0.50 13.97
C LEU A 354 12.50 0.02 14.32
N ARG A 355 13.20 0.63 13.35
CA ARG A 355 14.52 1.24 13.52
C ARG A 355 14.51 2.69 13.07
N HIS A 356 15.00 3.61 13.91
CA HIS A 356 15.07 5.04 13.57
C HIS A 356 13.70 5.58 13.12
N VAL A 357 12.65 5.30 13.90
CA VAL A 357 11.29 5.76 13.65
C VAL A 357 10.98 6.93 14.56
N HIS A 358 10.82 8.11 13.98
CA HIS A 358 10.68 9.34 14.73
C HIS A 358 9.41 10.09 14.36
N GLY A 359 8.74 10.66 15.36
CA GLY A 359 7.51 11.40 15.15
C GLY A 359 7.23 12.47 16.19
N ASP A 360 6.11 13.17 16.02
CA ASP A 360 5.69 14.23 16.93
C ASP A 360 4.76 13.68 18.03
N THR A 361 3.47 13.58 17.79
CA THR A 361 2.47 13.20 18.80
C THR A 361 1.51 12.13 18.25
N GLY A 362 0.59 11.67 19.08
CA GLY A 362 -0.47 10.72 18.68
C GLY A 362 -0.52 9.49 19.55
N VAL A 363 -1.33 8.53 19.14
CA VAL A 363 -1.50 7.26 19.84
C VAL A 363 -0.65 6.17 19.19
N LEU A 364 0.20 5.53 19.99
CA LEU A 364 1.10 4.47 19.57
C LEU A 364 0.47 3.13 19.99
N LEU A 365 -0.40 2.58 19.13
CA LEU A 365 -1.19 1.37 19.42
C LEU A 365 -0.44 0.10 19.02
N MET A 366 -0.28 -0.81 19.97
CA MET A 366 0.20 -2.16 19.79
C MET A 366 -0.74 -3.14 20.47
N ARG A 367 -1.65 -3.75 19.70
CA ARG A 367 -2.71 -4.61 20.22
C ARG A 367 -2.72 -5.98 19.56
N GLY A 368 -2.29 -7.00 20.31
CA GLY A 368 -2.46 -8.40 19.98
C GLY A 368 -3.88 -8.89 20.30
N LEU A 369 -4.20 -10.13 19.91
CA LEU A 369 -5.55 -10.67 20.06
C LEU A 369 -5.88 -11.01 21.52
N ASP A 370 -5.03 -11.78 22.18
CA ASP A 370 -5.16 -12.22 23.55
C ASP A 370 -3.78 -12.65 24.11
N ASP A 371 -3.75 -13.19 25.34
CA ASP A 371 -2.50 -13.62 25.98
C ASP A 371 -1.85 -14.84 25.32
N GLY A 372 -2.60 -15.65 24.59
CA GLY A 372 -2.08 -16.77 23.78
C GLY A 372 -1.58 -16.35 22.39
N HIS A 373 -2.03 -15.18 21.91
CA HIS A 373 -1.75 -14.68 20.56
C HIS A 373 -1.29 -13.22 20.63
N LYS A 374 -0.15 -13.01 21.30
CA LYS A 374 0.47 -11.70 21.43
C LYS A 374 1.13 -11.29 20.13
N LEU A 375 1.14 -9.99 19.87
CA LEU A 375 1.97 -9.44 18.81
C LEU A 375 3.41 -9.29 19.29
N ASP A 376 4.41 -9.53 18.42
CA ASP A 376 5.83 -9.36 18.72
C ASP A 376 6.44 -8.22 17.91
N VAL A 377 6.98 -7.21 18.63
CA VAL A 377 7.62 -6.03 18.04
C VAL A 377 8.94 -5.74 18.73
N THR A 378 9.96 -5.41 17.95
CA THR A 378 11.25 -4.90 18.43
C THR A 378 11.37 -3.42 18.05
N LEU A 379 11.78 -2.59 19.02
CA LEU A 379 11.96 -1.15 18.87
C LEU A 379 13.44 -0.79 19.07
N GLU A 380 14.05 -0.17 18.07
CA GLU A 380 15.42 0.31 18.07
C GLU A 380 15.41 1.80 17.66
N ASP A 381 15.76 2.73 18.55
CA ASP A 381 15.72 4.18 18.32
C ASP A 381 14.34 4.67 17.81
N VAL A 382 13.30 4.43 18.62
CA VAL A 382 11.93 4.87 18.33
C VAL A 382 11.57 6.07 19.20
N ARG A 383 11.42 7.26 18.59
CA ARG A 383 11.29 8.52 19.32
C ARG A 383 10.09 9.33 18.89
N PHE A 384 9.19 9.55 19.82
CA PHE A 384 8.06 10.48 19.68
C PHE A 384 8.13 11.57 20.74
N ALA A 385 7.40 12.66 20.54
CA ALA A 385 7.28 13.69 21.55
C ALA A 385 6.64 13.13 22.83
N ASN A 386 6.91 13.79 23.97
CA ASN A 386 6.35 13.36 25.28
C ASN A 386 4.82 13.40 25.35
N SER A 387 4.16 14.08 24.42
CA SER A 387 2.70 14.11 24.26
C SER A 387 2.13 12.87 23.54
N ALA A 388 2.97 12.03 22.93
CA ALA A 388 2.54 10.76 22.38
C ALA A 388 2.22 9.76 23.51
N THR A 389 1.25 8.89 23.27
CA THR A 389 0.78 7.94 24.29
C THR A 389 0.79 6.52 23.77
N TRP A 390 1.41 5.61 24.51
CA TRP A 390 1.38 4.18 24.24
C TRP A 390 0.06 3.55 24.69
N GLN A 391 -0.52 2.72 23.84
CA GLN A 391 -1.56 1.75 24.15
C GLN A 391 -1.04 0.37 23.78
N VAL A 392 -0.67 -0.42 24.80
CA VAL A 392 -0.05 -1.74 24.61
C VAL A 392 -0.92 -2.79 25.29
N GLU A 393 -1.52 -3.67 24.49
CA GLU A 393 -2.39 -4.75 24.93
C GLU A 393 -1.96 -6.05 24.26
N HIS A 394 -1.78 -7.14 25.02
CA HIS A 394 -1.40 -8.46 24.50
C HIS A 394 -0.23 -8.39 23.52
N ALA A 395 0.84 -7.67 23.86
CA ALA A 395 2.00 -7.47 23.01
C ALA A 395 3.31 -7.71 23.77
N ASN A 396 4.24 -8.39 23.12
CA ASN A 396 5.62 -8.53 23.55
C ASN A 396 6.43 -7.44 22.84
N VAL A 397 6.74 -6.36 23.55
CA VAL A 397 7.53 -5.26 23.01
C VAL A 397 8.95 -5.37 23.55
N ILE A 398 9.90 -5.66 22.68
CA ILE A 398 11.33 -5.73 22.99
C ILE A 398 11.93 -4.37 22.63
N ALA A 399 12.56 -3.71 23.61
CA ALA A 399 13.23 -2.44 23.40
C ALA A 399 14.49 -2.37 24.24
N ASP A 400 15.57 -1.82 23.73
CA ASP A 400 16.68 -1.38 24.55
C ASP A 400 16.29 -0.06 25.23
N HIS A 401 16.63 0.06 26.52
CA HIS A 401 16.05 1.04 27.44
C HIS A 401 16.38 2.50 27.13
N SER A 402 17.43 2.74 26.38
CA SER A 402 17.89 4.10 26.03
C SER A 402 17.22 4.69 24.80
N ASP A 403 16.50 3.87 24.00
CA ASP A 403 16.18 4.16 22.63
C ASP A 403 14.70 4.42 22.33
N VAL A 404 13.83 4.39 23.33
CA VAL A 404 12.38 4.59 23.16
C VAL A 404 11.85 5.78 23.97
N SER A 405 11.20 6.72 23.30
CA SER A 405 10.54 7.89 23.90
C SER A 405 9.15 8.07 23.28
N PRO A 406 8.09 8.35 24.09
CA PRO A 406 8.06 8.26 25.55
C PRO A 406 8.26 6.84 26.05
N PRO A 407 8.62 6.64 27.31
CA PRO A 407 8.88 5.30 27.85
C PRO A 407 7.64 4.39 27.77
N LEU A 408 7.87 3.12 27.50
CA LEU A 408 6.80 2.10 27.45
C LEU A 408 6.08 1.99 28.81
N PRO A 409 4.77 1.72 28.84
CA PRO A 409 4.04 1.44 30.08
C PRO A 409 4.71 0.30 30.86
N ARG A 410 4.86 0.44 32.18
CA ARG A 410 5.47 -0.50 33.14
C ARG A 410 7.00 -0.57 33.20
N ARG A 411 7.75 0.38 32.63
CA ARG A 411 9.19 0.51 32.83
C ARG A 411 9.53 1.82 33.53
N ALA A 412 10.36 1.74 34.57
CA ALA A 412 10.74 2.86 35.42
C ALA A 412 11.46 3.97 34.61
N THR A 413 11.17 5.19 35.00
CA THR A 413 11.74 6.49 34.63
C THR A 413 13.08 6.48 33.90
N GLN A 414 13.10 7.08 32.70
CA GLN A 414 14.32 7.47 31.98
C GLN A 414 14.41 8.98 31.74
N PRO A 415 15.62 9.53 31.57
CA PRO A 415 15.84 10.95 31.41
C PRO A 415 15.27 11.48 30.08
N GLN A 416 14.79 12.73 30.12
CA GLN A 416 14.31 13.45 28.94
C GLN A 416 15.38 13.52 27.86
N LEU A 417 15.10 12.99 26.67
CA LEU A 417 15.95 13.08 25.51
C LEU A 417 15.52 14.24 24.59
N ARG A 418 16.49 14.90 23.99
CA ARG A 418 16.30 16.05 23.09
C ARG A 418 15.54 15.65 21.83
N ARG A 419 14.76 16.56 21.23
CA ARG A 419 14.12 16.41 19.92
C ARG A 419 15.16 15.93 18.89
N SER A 420 14.83 14.87 18.15
CA SER A 420 15.65 14.39 17.05
C SER A 420 15.60 15.38 15.87
N GLU A 421 16.77 15.89 15.43
CA GLU A 421 16.88 16.73 14.25
C GLU A 421 16.81 15.94 12.92
N VAL A 422 16.82 14.61 12.99
CA VAL A 422 16.91 13.70 11.83
C VAL A 422 15.75 13.92 10.85
N CYS A 423 14.53 14.13 11.34
CA CYS A 423 13.36 14.33 10.49
C CYS A 423 13.14 15.79 10.03
N ALA A 424 13.90 16.76 10.56
CA ALA A 424 13.73 18.16 10.18
C ALA A 424 14.00 18.44 8.69
N ARG A 425 14.83 17.65 8.04
CA ARG A 425 15.10 17.73 6.60
C ARG A 425 13.98 17.11 5.76
N ALA A 426 13.45 15.96 6.19
CA ALA A 426 12.41 15.22 5.48
C ALA A 426 11.14 16.04 5.20
N PHE A 427 10.79 16.99 6.10
CA PHE A 427 9.61 17.84 5.95
C PHE A 427 9.87 19.17 5.22
N ARG A 428 11.14 19.54 4.92
CA ARG A 428 11.46 20.75 4.16
C ARG A 428 11.34 20.59 2.66
N ASP A 429 11.58 19.39 2.16
CA ASP A 429 11.57 19.10 0.71
C ASP A 429 10.15 18.81 0.17
N SER A 430 9.15 18.69 1.04
CA SER A 430 7.75 18.41 0.69
C SER A 430 6.95 19.61 0.15
N ASN A 431 7.51 20.83 0.21
CA ASN A 431 6.88 22.07 -0.27
C ASN A 431 7.34 22.51 -1.68
N ARG A 432 7.98 21.65 -2.45
CA ARG A 432 8.39 21.92 -3.84
C ARG A 432 7.54 21.16 -4.86
#